data_5ec69f60b2a85fde8a90ec596266cc2f
#
_entry.id   5ec69f60b2a85fde8a90ec596266cc2f
#
_cell.length_a   1.000
_cell.length_b   1.000
_cell.length_c   1.000
_cell.angle_alpha   90.00
_cell.angle_beta   90.00
_cell.angle_gamma   90.00
#
_symmetry.space_group_name_H-M   'P 1'
#
loop_
_entity.id
_entity.type
_entity.pdbx_description
1 polymer ?
#
loop_
_entity_poly.entity_id
_entity_poly.type
_entity_poly.pdbx_seq_one_letter_code
_entity_poly.pdbx_strand_id
1 'polypeptide(L)'
;MKEILTRLINHENLDEKESKEILIDISMGKYNHEQVASFLTVFMLRGISTNELIGFRDALLELCVKLDFSDFETIDLCGTGGDNKNTFNISTLSSFVTAGAGIYVAKHGNYSVSSACGSSNVLEYFGIKFTNEEDYLKTCLNKAHICVLHAPLFHPAMKNVAPVRKALGLKTFFNILGPLVNPCRPNNQLVGVYGLDILRLYKSVFETSKGFKYSIVHSLDGYDEISLTGDSKVVSNNNELLIKPKDFDSKIISPEKIFGGNTIEQAASIFLDVLNLRSTKEQTDVVLANSALAISTAKEIGISEAFDLAKDSLLSKKALKSFNTLIELSK
;
A
#
# COMPACT_ATOMS: atom_id res chain seq x y z
N MET A 1 23.60 -19.60 6.66
CA MET A 1 22.85 -19.82 5.41
C MET A 1 22.72 -21.31 5.00
N LYS A 2 23.81 -22.12 4.87
CA LYS A 2 23.69 -23.52 4.41
C LYS A 2 22.67 -24.35 5.20
N GLU A 3 22.73 -24.33 6.51
CA GLU A 3 21.77 -25.05 7.38
C GLU A 3 20.33 -24.58 7.18
N ILE A 4 20.14 -23.26 7.14
CA ILE A 4 18.81 -22.67 6.89
C ILE A 4 18.25 -23.11 5.54
N LEU A 5 19.04 -23.04 4.47
CA LEU A 5 18.61 -23.49 3.15
C LEU A 5 18.27 -25.00 3.14
N THR A 6 19.03 -25.82 3.85
CA THR A 6 18.75 -27.26 3.95
C THR A 6 17.38 -27.51 4.60
N ARG A 7 17.06 -26.82 5.69
CA ARG A 7 15.75 -26.92 6.35
C ARG A 7 14.62 -26.45 5.43
N LEU A 8 14.80 -25.28 4.81
CA LEU A 8 13.79 -24.69 3.92
C LEU A 8 13.50 -25.58 2.69
N ILE A 9 14.53 -26.21 2.10
CA ILE A 9 14.40 -27.17 0.97
C ILE A 9 13.63 -28.42 1.41
N ASN A 10 13.76 -28.83 2.66
CA ASN A 10 12.99 -29.92 3.26
C ASN A 10 11.59 -29.51 3.73
N HIS A 11 11.11 -28.32 3.31
CA HIS A 11 9.80 -27.75 3.66
C HIS A 11 9.61 -27.46 5.17
N GLU A 12 10.69 -27.33 5.94
CA GLU A 12 10.60 -26.83 7.30
C GLU A 12 10.38 -25.31 7.27
N ASN A 13 9.53 -24.81 8.18
CA ASN A 13 9.32 -23.38 8.35
C ASN A 13 10.30 -22.81 9.37
N LEU A 14 10.67 -21.55 9.18
CA LEU A 14 11.33 -20.77 10.22
C LEU A 14 10.29 -20.22 11.20
N ASP A 15 10.67 -20.10 12.46
CA ASP A 15 9.86 -19.32 13.40
C ASP A 15 10.02 -17.81 13.20
N GLU A 16 9.27 -17.01 13.94
CA GLU A 16 9.29 -15.53 13.82
C GLU A 16 10.68 -14.96 14.14
N LYS A 17 11.34 -15.50 15.17
CA LYS A 17 12.65 -15.03 15.61
C LYS A 17 13.73 -15.37 14.61
N GLU A 18 13.79 -16.61 14.16
CA GLU A 18 14.72 -17.08 13.13
C GLU A 18 14.55 -16.27 11.83
N SER A 19 13.29 -16.03 11.41
CA SER A 19 12.96 -15.26 10.22
C SER A 19 13.41 -13.81 10.34
N LYS A 20 13.23 -13.20 11.51
CA LYS A 20 13.69 -11.86 11.79
C LYS A 20 15.22 -11.77 11.76
N GLU A 21 15.92 -12.66 12.45
CA GLU A 21 17.37 -12.68 12.55
C GLU A 21 18.03 -12.88 11.16
N ILE A 22 17.54 -13.85 10.38
CA ILE A 22 18.08 -14.09 9.03
C ILE A 22 17.90 -12.92 8.09
N LEU A 23 16.75 -12.22 8.14
CA LEU A 23 16.53 -11.06 7.27
C LEU A 23 17.38 -9.86 7.71
N ILE A 24 17.60 -9.66 9.01
CA ILE A 24 18.56 -8.67 9.53
C ILE A 24 19.96 -9.00 8.98
N ASP A 25 20.40 -10.24 9.07
CA ASP A 25 21.72 -10.68 8.61
C ASP A 25 21.89 -10.48 7.09
N ILE A 26 20.88 -10.81 6.30
CA ILE A 26 20.83 -10.53 4.85
C ILE A 26 20.95 -9.02 4.60
N SER A 27 20.17 -8.24 5.32
CA SER A 27 20.12 -6.78 5.19
C SER A 27 21.45 -6.10 5.59
N MET A 28 22.17 -6.69 6.53
CA MET A 28 23.51 -6.26 6.94
C MET A 28 24.63 -6.74 6.00
N GLY A 29 24.32 -7.51 4.95
CA GLY A 29 25.28 -8.00 3.98
C GLY A 29 26.17 -9.15 4.46
N LYS A 30 25.72 -9.91 5.46
CA LYS A 30 26.47 -11.08 5.98
C LYS A 30 26.54 -12.27 5.00
N TYR A 31 25.70 -12.24 3.96
CA TYR A 31 25.60 -13.30 2.96
C TYR A 31 25.89 -12.77 1.56
N ASN A 32 26.52 -13.57 0.72
CA ASN A 32 26.76 -13.22 -0.68
C ASN A 32 25.46 -13.27 -1.51
N HIS A 33 25.52 -12.74 -2.72
CA HIS A 33 24.36 -12.64 -3.60
C HIS A 33 23.77 -13.99 -3.99
N GLU A 34 24.60 -15.01 -4.19
CA GLU A 34 24.18 -16.37 -4.53
C GLU A 34 23.39 -17.01 -3.40
N GLN A 35 23.82 -16.81 -2.16
CA GLN A 35 23.12 -17.30 -0.97
C GLN A 35 21.78 -16.58 -0.78
N VAL A 36 21.75 -15.25 -0.99
CA VAL A 36 20.51 -14.47 -0.90
C VAL A 36 19.55 -14.84 -2.03
N ALA A 37 20.04 -15.01 -3.26
CA ALA A 37 19.23 -15.47 -4.38
C ALA A 37 18.61 -16.85 -4.13
N SER A 38 19.42 -17.80 -3.61
CA SER A 38 18.94 -19.14 -3.23
C SER A 38 17.84 -19.05 -2.16
N PHE A 39 18.04 -18.22 -1.14
CA PHE A 39 17.05 -17.99 -0.07
C PHE A 39 15.74 -17.47 -0.64
N LEU A 40 15.78 -16.45 -1.48
CA LEU A 40 14.58 -15.88 -2.12
C LEU A 40 13.89 -16.93 -3.00
N THR A 41 14.64 -17.72 -3.76
CA THR A 41 14.11 -18.72 -4.68
C THR A 41 13.37 -19.84 -3.94
N VAL A 42 13.88 -20.30 -2.79
CA VAL A 42 13.19 -21.32 -1.99
C VAL A 42 11.81 -20.83 -1.54
N PHE A 43 11.69 -19.59 -1.07
CA PHE A 43 10.39 -19.00 -0.69
C PHE A 43 9.44 -18.84 -1.89
N MET A 44 9.96 -18.61 -3.08
CA MET A 44 9.14 -18.56 -4.30
C MET A 44 8.55 -19.92 -4.66
N LEU A 45 9.27 -21.01 -4.37
CA LEU A 45 8.86 -22.38 -4.69
C LEU A 45 7.88 -22.95 -3.66
N ARG A 46 8.14 -22.76 -2.37
CA ARG A 46 7.33 -23.35 -1.29
C ARG A 46 6.27 -22.43 -0.69
N GLY A 47 6.32 -21.14 -1.01
CA GLY A 47 5.51 -20.13 -0.35
C GLY A 47 6.12 -19.66 0.99
N ILE A 48 5.41 -18.77 1.67
CA ILE A 48 5.81 -18.19 2.95
C ILE A 48 4.72 -18.44 3.99
N SER A 49 5.10 -18.81 5.20
CA SER A 49 4.19 -18.94 6.34
C SER A 49 3.90 -17.58 7.01
N THR A 50 2.85 -17.53 7.84
CA THR A 50 2.51 -16.35 8.62
C THR A 50 3.64 -15.93 9.55
N ASN A 51 4.26 -16.88 10.28
CA ASN A 51 5.35 -16.61 11.21
C ASN A 51 6.58 -16.05 10.49
N GLU A 52 6.92 -16.60 9.32
CA GLU A 52 8.02 -16.10 8.50
C GLU A 52 7.75 -14.66 8.01
N LEU A 53 6.53 -14.39 7.56
CA LEU A 53 6.17 -13.03 7.11
C LEU A 53 6.19 -12.02 8.26
N ILE A 54 5.73 -12.42 9.46
CA ILE A 54 5.82 -11.60 10.68
C ILE A 54 7.29 -11.31 11.01
N GLY A 55 8.14 -12.32 11.05
CA GLY A 55 9.57 -12.15 11.32
C GLY A 55 10.25 -11.21 10.32
N PHE A 56 9.95 -11.35 9.04
CA PHE A 56 10.49 -10.47 8.00
C PHE A 56 9.97 -9.03 8.12
N ARG A 57 8.68 -8.85 8.41
CA ARG A 57 8.11 -7.53 8.73
C ARG A 57 8.86 -6.87 9.89
N ASP A 58 9.03 -7.61 10.98
CA ASP A 58 9.63 -7.10 12.20
C ASP A 58 11.12 -6.76 12.03
N ALA A 59 11.84 -7.52 11.19
CA ALA A 59 13.20 -7.19 10.79
C ALA A 59 13.28 -5.83 10.06
N LEU A 60 12.42 -5.61 9.07
CA LEU A 60 12.41 -4.36 8.31
C LEU A 60 11.96 -3.16 9.15
N LEU A 61 10.98 -3.36 10.05
CA LEU A 61 10.54 -2.33 10.99
C LEU A 61 11.57 -2.02 12.09
N GLU A 62 12.44 -2.97 12.43
CA GLU A 62 13.57 -2.72 13.34
C GLU A 62 14.66 -1.88 12.67
N LEU A 63 14.95 -2.18 11.40
CA LEU A 63 16.01 -1.55 10.62
C LEU A 63 15.58 -0.25 9.92
N CYS A 64 14.29 0.10 9.95
CA CYS A 64 13.80 1.31 9.29
C CYS A 64 14.18 2.58 10.05
N VAL A 65 14.19 3.70 9.34
CA VAL A 65 14.19 5.04 9.96
C VAL A 65 12.85 5.21 10.65
N LYS A 66 12.87 5.35 11.97
CA LYS A 66 11.66 5.44 12.79
C LYS A 66 11.07 6.83 12.73
N LEU A 67 9.74 6.90 12.81
CA LEU A 67 8.95 8.13 12.93
C LEU A 67 8.05 8.01 14.16
N ASP A 68 7.88 9.08 14.89
CA ASP A 68 6.91 9.19 15.96
C ASP A 68 5.72 10.07 15.53
N PHE A 69 4.62 9.44 15.18
CA PHE A 69 3.34 10.09 14.85
C PHE A 69 2.26 9.79 15.89
N SER A 70 2.66 9.56 17.14
CA SER A 70 1.73 9.23 18.25
C SER A 70 0.63 10.29 18.47
N ASP A 71 0.88 11.54 18.07
CA ASP A 71 -0.10 12.64 18.15
C ASP A 71 -1.17 12.56 17.05
N PHE A 72 -1.05 11.64 16.08
CA PHE A 72 -1.94 11.52 14.93
C PHE A 72 -2.53 10.11 14.83
N GLU A 73 -3.85 10.00 14.78
CA GLU A 73 -4.48 8.74 14.38
C GLU A 73 -4.43 8.61 12.85
N THR A 74 -3.43 7.89 12.35
CA THR A 74 -3.15 7.81 10.93
C THR A 74 -3.73 6.57 10.27
N ILE A 75 -4.01 6.69 8.96
CA ILE A 75 -4.28 5.55 8.07
C ILE A 75 -3.26 5.51 6.94
N ASP A 76 -2.87 4.28 6.52
CA ASP A 76 -2.15 4.05 5.26
C ASP A 76 -3.10 3.42 4.23
N LEU A 77 -3.01 3.88 3.00
CA LEU A 77 -3.69 3.31 1.83
C LEU A 77 -2.62 2.80 0.86
N CYS A 78 -2.32 1.52 0.93
CA CYS A 78 -1.24 0.93 0.14
C CYS A 78 -1.66 -0.46 -0.38
N GLY A 79 -1.41 -0.75 -1.66
CA GLY A 79 -1.56 -2.10 -2.20
C GLY A 79 -0.23 -2.85 -2.25
N THR A 80 -0.30 -4.17 -2.36
CA THR A 80 0.89 -5.01 -2.62
C THR A 80 1.45 -4.75 -4.01
N GLY A 81 0.63 -4.22 -4.92
CA GLY A 81 0.92 -4.22 -6.34
C GLY A 81 1.05 -5.67 -6.86
N GLY A 82 1.58 -5.78 -8.08
CA GLY A 82 1.88 -7.10 -8.61
C GLY A 82 0.67 -7.85 -9.18
N ASP A 83 -0.46 -7.21 -9.32
CA ASP A 83 -1.68 -7.72 -9.96
C ASP A 83 -1.55 -7.82 -11.50
N ASN A 84 -0.46 -7.29 -12.07
CA ASN A 84 -0.22 -7.16 -13.52
C ASN A 84 -1.30 -6.33 -14.22
N LYS A 85 -1.98 -5.47 -13.50
CA LYS A 85 -2.93 -4.49 -14.03
C LYS A 85 -2.24 -3.14 -14.15
N ASN A 86 -2.61 -2.37 -15.15
CA ASN A 86 -2.10 -1.01 -15.32
C ASN A 86 -3.22 -0.01 -15.05
N THR A 87 -3.67 0.04 -13.79
CA THR A 87 -4.66 1.01 -13.34
C THR A 87 -4.04 2.38 -13.10
N PHE A 88 -4.84 3.44 -13.19
CA PHE A 88 -4.39 4.76 -12.73
C PHE A 88 -4.15 4.75 -11.20
N ASN A 89 -3.53 5.78 -10.66
CA ASN A 89 -3.07 5.80 -9.26
C ASN A 89 -4.24 5.89 -8.24
N ILE A 90 -5.12 4.87 -8.21
CA ILE A 90 -6.37 4.82 -7.45
C ILE A 90 -6.09 5.01 -5.96
N SER A 91 -5.20 4.21 -5.36
CA SER A 91 -4.90 4.30 -3.92
C SER A 91 -4.31 5.65 -3.53
N THR A 92 -3.53 6.29 -4.43
CA THR A 92 -2.95 7.61 -4.17
C THR A 92 -4.01 8.71 -4.23
N LEU A 93 -4.91 8.67 -5.20
CA LEU A 93 -6.07 9.57 -5.27
C LEU A 93 -6.99 9.40 -4.07
N SER A 94 -7.29 8.16 -3.70
CA SER A 94 -8.10 7.83 -2.53
C SER A 94 -7.47 8.34 -1.23
N SER A 95 -6.14 8.40 -1.15
CA SER A 95 -5.43 9.00 -0.01
C SER A 95 -5.76 10.50 0.14
N PHE A 96 -5.80 11.26 -0.96
CA PHE A 96 -6.18 12.68 -0.91
C PHE A 96 -7.67 12.89 -0.62
N VAL A 97 -8.54 12.02 -1.14
CA VAL A 97 -9.98 12.08 -0.81
C VAL A 97 -10.19 11.77 0.67
N THR A 98 -9.51 10.77 1.21
CA THR A 98 -9.54 10.42 2.64
C THR A 98 -9.00 11.56 3.51
N ALA A 99 -7.89 12.19 3.11
CA ALA A 99 -7.33 13.37 3.78
C ALA A 99 -8.31 14.57 3.75
N GLY A 100 -8.96 14.81 2.61
CA GLY A 100 -9.98 15.84 2.49
C GLY A 100 -11.24 15.59 3.33
N ALA A 101 -11.52 14.34 3.72
CA ALA A 101 -12.54 13.98 4.69
C ALA A 101 -12.11 14.16 6.16
N GLY A 102 -10.92 14.75 6.40
CA GLY A 102 -10.40 15.10 7.71
C GLY A 102 -9.69 13.96 8.44
N ILE A 103 -9.25 12.93 7.75
CA ILE A 103 -8.49 11.81 8.31
C ILE A 103 -7.01 12.01 7.99
N TYR A 104 -6.13 11.79 8.96
CA TYR A 104 -4.69 11.87 8.73
C TYR A 104 -4.18 10.65 7.97
N VAL A 105 -3.56 10.88 6.82
CA VAL A 105 -3.02 9.84 5.95
C VAL A 105 -1.49 9.83 5.98
N ALA A 106 -0.90 8.73 6.43
CA ALA A 106 0.55 8.51 6.36
C ALA A 106 0.84 7.52 5.22
N LYS A 107 0.84 8.03 3.99
CA LYS A 107 0.91 7.19 2.80
C LYS A 107 2.31 6.62 2.58
N HIS A 108 2.47 5.32 2.79
CA HIS A 108 3.68 4.60 2.37
C HIS A 108 3.60 4.27 0.88
N GLY A 109 4.69 4.49 0.15
CA GLY A 109 4.69 4.29 -1.30
C GLY A 109 6.09 4.17 -1.88
N ASN A 110 6.15 3.74 -3.15
CA ASN A 110 7.39 3.57 -3.89
C ASN A 110 7.18 3.88 -5.38
N TYR A 111 8.27 3.91 -6.12
CA TYR A 111 8.22 3.83 -7.58
C TYR A 111 7.63 2.49 -8.02
N SER A 112 7.00 2.51 -9.19
CA SER A 112 6.50 1.26 -9.77
C SER A 112 7.64 0.32 -10.19
N VAL A 113 7.37 -0.99 -10.03
CA VAL A 113 8.24 -2.05 -10.56
C VAL A 113 7.61 -2.71 -11.80
N SER A 114 6.29 -2.68 -11.92
CA SER A 114 5.54 -3.45 -12.94
C SER A 114 4.57 -2.62 -13.78
N SER A 115 4.20 -1.40 -13.35
CA SER A 115 3.31 -0.51 -14.09
C SER A 115 4.05 0.71 -14.63
N ALA A 116 3.41 1.47 -15.54
CA ALA A 116 3.99 2.67 -16.12
C ALA A 116 4.24 3.79 -15.09
N CYS A 117 3.43 3.85 -14.02
CA CYS A 117 3.49 4.93 -13.04
C CYS A 117 3.08 4.46 -11.64
N GLY A 118 4.03 4.38 -10.71
CA GLY A 118 3.76 4.12 -9.30
C GLY A 118 3.37 5.39 -8.53
N SER A 119 3.01 5.22 -7.25
CA SER A 119 2.62 6.33 -6.38
C SER A 119 3.69 7.42 -6.28
N SER A 120 4.95 7.04 -6.09
CA SER A 120 6.05 8.01 -6.01
C SER A 120 6.33 8.68 -7.36
N ASN A 121 6.16 7.99 -8.49
CA ASN A 121 6.36 8.59 -9.80
C ASN A 121 5.41 9.77 -10.04
N VAL A 122 4.11 9.58 -9.78
CA VAL A 122 3.11 10.65 -10.01
C VAL A 122 3.28 11.79 -9.01
N LEU A 123 3.61 11.50 -7.75
CA LEU A 123 3.79 12.52 -6.73
C LEU A 123 5.05 13.37 -6.99
N GLU A 124 6.16 12.74 -7.40
CA GLU A 124 7.39 13.42 -7.80
C GLU A 124 7.19 14.29 -9.05
N TYR A 125 6.41 13.80 -10.03
CA TYR A 125 6.03 14.59 -11.22
C TYR A 125 5.32 15.90 -10.86
N PHE A 126 4.53 15.91 -9.80
CA PHE A 126 3.88 17.13 -9.26
C PHE A 126 4.79 17.96 -8.35
N GLY A 127 6.04 17.57 -8.18
CA GLY A 127 7.01 18.30 -7.37
C GLY A 127 6.86 18.08 -5.86
N ILE A 128 6.18 17.02 -5.43
CA ILE A 128 6.09 16.68 -4.02
C ILE A 128 7.45 16.19 -3.53
N LYS A 129 7.97 16.85 -2.48
CA LYS A 129 9.27 16.55 -1.88
C LYS A 129 9.21 15.27 -1.05
N PHE A 130 10.13 14.35 -1.28
CA PHE A 130 10.34 13.18 -0.43
C PHE A 130 11.46 13.44 0.57
N THR A 131 11.16 13.25 1.84
CA THR A 131 12.12 13.41 2.94
C THR A 131 11.77 12.44 4.06
N ASN A 132 12.73 12.19 4.95
CA ASN A 132 12.53 11.48 6.21
C ASN A 132 12.66 12.40 7.43
N GLU A 133 12.57 13.71 7.23
CA GLU A 133 12.56 14.71 8.28
C GLU A 133 11.18 14.72 8.98
N GLU A 134 11.13 14.26 10.22
CA GLU A 134 9.89 14.06 10.98
C GLU A 134 9.08 15.35 11.13
N ASP A 135 9.72 16.48 11.46
CA ASP A 135 9.03 17.77 11.65
C ASP A 135 8.35 18.26 10.37
N TYR A 136 8.97 18.05 9.21
CA TYR A 136 8.36 18.35 7.93
C TYR A 136 7.14 17.46 7.67
N LEU A 137 7.25 16.17 7.93
CA LEU A 137 6.16 15.21 7.72
C LEU A 137 4.99 15.47 8.67
N LYS A 138 5.26 15.84 9.94
CA LYS A 138 4.23 16.31 10.89
C LYS A 138 3.56 17.59 10.41
N THR A 139 4.32 18.51 9.82
CA THR A 139 3.76 19.74 9.22
C THR A 139 2.83 19.40 8.05
N CYS A 140 3.18 18.43 7.21
CA CYS A 140 2.31 17.96 6.14
C CYS A 140 1.01 17.35 6.69
N LEU A 141 1.09 16.50 7.72
CA LEU A 141 -0.10 15.94 8.39
C LEU A 141 -0.99 17.06 8.94
N ASN A 142 -0.43 18.02 9.68
CA ASN A 142 -1.21 19.12 10.27
C ASN A 142 -1.90 20.00 9.24
N LYS A 143 -1.25 20.32 8.12
CA LYS A 143 -1.75 21.31 7.14
C LYS A 143 -2.51 20.68 5.98
N ALA A 144 -2.01 19.55 5.47
CA ALA A 144 -2.57 18.87 4.31
C ALA A 144 -3.35 17.60 4.68
N HIS A 145 -3.35 17.18 5.94
CA HIS A 145 -3.86 15.90 6.44
C HIS A 145 -3.23 14.68 5.77
N ILE A 146 -2.14 14.84 5.04
CA ILE A 146 -1.42 13.74 4.38
C ILE A 146 0.08 14.03 4.37
N CYS A 147 0.88 12.99 4.65
CA CYS A 147 2.30 12.98 4.34
C CYS A 147 2.65 11.77 3.46
N VAL A 148 3.78 11.84 2.77
CA VAL A 148 4.26 10.80 1.87
C VAL A 148 5.54 10.20 2.42
N LEU A 149 5.50 8.91 2.70
CA LEU A 149 6.61 8.12 3.21
C LEU A 149 7.20 7.30 2.06
N HIS A 150 8.20 7.86 1.37
CA HIS A 150 8.86 7.22 0.23
C HIS A 150 9.78 6.09 0.71
N ALA A 151 9.41 4.84 0.46
CA ALA A 151 10.03 3.65 1.04
C ALA A 151 11.58 3.62 0.97
N PRO A 152 12.27 4.02 -0.12
CA PRO A 152 13.73 4.03 -0.17
C PRO A 152 14.42 4.89 0.88
N LEU A 153 13.77 5.96 1.36
CA LEU A 153 14.31 6.84 2.40
C LEU A 153 14.21 6.24 3.80
N PHE A 154 13.25 5.33 4.00
CA PHE A 154 12.98 4.75 5.32
C PHE A 154 13.56 3.35 5.52
N HIS A 155 13.87 2.63 4.44
CA HIS A 155 14.38 1.26 4.49
C HIS A 155 15.79 1.14 3.89
N PRO A 156 16.82 1.78 4.49
CA PRO A 156 18.19 1.77 3.95
C PRO A 156 18.78 0.35 3.87
N ALA A 157 18.35 -0.55 4.75
CA ALA A 157 18.77 -1.94 4.78
C ALA A 157 18.44 -2.71 3.49
N MET A 158 17.42 -2.26 2.74
CA MET A 158 17.05 -2.87 1.46
C MET A 158 18.10 -2.68 0.35
N LYS A 159 19.08 -1.76 0.52
CA LYS A 159 20.15 -1.54 -0.48
C LYS A 159 20.95 -2.81 -0.77
N ASN A 160 21.18 -3.66 0.22
CA ASN A 160 21.95 -4.90 0.05
C ASN A 160 21.14 -6.01 -0.65
N VAL A 161 19.82 -5.92 -0.64
CA VAL A 161 18.92 -6.92 -1.26
C VAL A 161 18.49 -6.50 -2.67
N ALA A 162 18.43 -5.20 -2.93
CA ALA A 162 17.96 -4.65 -4.20
C ALA A 162 18.69 -5.19 -5.45
N PRO A 163 20.05 -5.33 -5.47
CA PRO A 163 20.75 -5.87 -6.62
C PRO A 163 20.35 -7.32 -6.93
N VAL A 164 20.18 -8.17 -5.89
CA VAL A 164 19.77 -9.57 -6.06
C VAL A 164 18.36 -9.66 -6.60
N ARG A 165 17.43 -8.88 -6.04
CA ARG A 165 16.04 -8.82 -6.53
C ARG A 165 15.96 -8.36 -7.99
N LYS A 166 16.76 -7.34 -8.36
CA LYS A 166 16.85 -6.84 -9.74
C LYS A 166 17.40 -7.90 -10.69
N ALA A 167 18.44 -8.64 -10.28
CA ALA A 167 19.05 -9.69 -11.08
C ALA A 167 18.10 -10.88 -11.27
N LEU A 168 17.33 -11.26 -10.24
CA LEU A 168 16.31 -12.31 -10.35
C LEU A 168 15.17 -11.93 -11.30
N GLY A 169 14.77 -10.65 -11.32
CA GLY A 169 13.67 -10.16 -12.17
C GLY A 169 12.30 -10.78 -11.88
N LEU A 170 12.15 -11.45 -10.71
CA LEU A 170 10.97 -12.19 -10.32
C LEU A 170 10.33 -11.58 -9.07
N LYS A 171 9.03 -11.84 -8.88
CA LYS A 171 8.33 -11.48 -7.64
C LYS A 171 8.82 -12.37 -6.50
N THR A 172 9.15 -11.76 -5.38
CA THR A 172 9.59 -12.43 -4.16
C THR A 172 8.69 -12.03 -2.99
N PHE A 173 8.87 -12.60 -1.81
CA PHE A 173 8.12 -12.19 -0.62
C PHE A 173 8.29 -10.69 -0.28
N PHE A 174 9.34 -10.04 -0.73
CA PHE A 174 9.47 -8.58 -0.58
C PHE A 174 8.36 -7.77 -1.27
N ASN A 175 7.70 -8.34 -2.27
CA ASN A 175 6.59 -7.66 -2.95
C ASN A 175 5.34 -7.57 -2.07
N ILE A 176 5.19 -8.49 -1.12
CA ILE A 176 4.10 -8.48 -0.16
C ILE A 176 4.47 -7.88 1.20
N LEU A 177 5.71 -7.44 1.40
CA LEU A 177 6.14 -6.79 2.65
C LEU A 177 5.86 -5.27 2.67
N GLY A 178 5.79 -4.63 1.50
CA GLY A 178 5.67 -3.17 1.40
C GLY A 178 4.59 -2.56 2.30
N PRO A 179 3.33 -3.01 2.21
CA PRO A 179 2.26 -2.48 3.05
C PRO A 179 2.41 -2.79 4.55
N LEU A 180 3.18 -3.82 4.92
CA LEU A 180 3.37 -4.25 6.32
C LEU A 180 4.47 -3.47 7.05
N VAL A 181 5.23 -2.65 6.33
CA VAL A 181 6.45 -2.02 6.87
C VAL A 181 6.42 -0.49 6.79
N ASN A 182 5.24 0.10 6.90
CA ASN A 182 5.12 1.55 7.01
C ASN A 182 5.89 2.04 8.25
N PRO A 183 6.86 2.97 8.10
CA PRO A 183 7.77 3.37 9.17
C PRO A 183 7.08 4.09 10.33
N CYS A 184 5.92 4.73 10.11
CA CYS A 184 5.17 5.38 11.19
C CYS A 184 4.25 4.42 11.96
N ARG A 185 4.10 3.17 11.53
CA ARG A 185 3.19 2.19 12.15
C ARG A 185 1.79 2.76 12.36
N PRO A 186 1.06 3.04 11.26
CA PRO A 186 -0.23 3.71 11.34
C PRO A 186 -1.23 2.92 12.20
N ASN A 187 -2.19 3.62 12.81
CA ASN A 187 -3.24 2.98 13.62
C ASN A 187 -4.22 2.19 12.76
N ASN A 188 -4.37 2.62 11.50
CA ASN A 188 -5.36 2.08 10.57
C ASN A 188 -4.71 1.77 9.22
N GLN A 189 -5.23 0.77 8.49
CA GLN A 189 -4.74 0.46 7.15
C GLN A 189 -5.84 -0.05 6.23
N LEU A 190 -5.91 0.52 5.02
CA LEU A 190 -6.55 -0.11 3.88
C LEU A 190 -5.45 -0.70 2.99
N VAL A 191 -5.45 -2.02 2.86
CA VAL A 191 -4.47 -2.71 2.02
C VAL A 191 -5.14 -3.49 0.90
N GLY A 192 -4.67 -3.27 -0.32
CA GLY A 192 -5.05 -4.06 -1.48
C GLY A 192 -4.10 -5.24 -1.71
N VAL A 193 -4.64 -6.38 -2.09
CA VAL A 193 -3.86 -7.59 -2.37
C VAL A 193 -4.31 -8.25 -3.68
N TYR A 194 -3.35 -8.80 -4.43
CA TYR A 194 -3.63 -9.35 -5.77
C TYR A 194 -4.19 -10.78 -5.77
N GLY A 195 -4.40 -11.42 -4.62
CA GLY A 195 -4.89 -12.79 -4.53
C GLY A 195 -5.51 -13.13 -3.18
N LEU A 196 -6.40 -14.13 -3.19
CA LEU A 196 -7.09 -14.60 -1.98
C LEU A 196 -6.16 -15.32 -0.99
N ASP A 197 -5.08 -15.91 -1.46
CA ASP A 197 -4.02 -16.51 -0.65
C ASP A 197 -3.28 -15.44 0.15
N ILE A 198 -2.93 -14.33 -0.50
CA ILE A 198 -2.31 -13.18 0.16
C ILE A 198 -3.28 -12.49 1.11
N LEU A 199 -4.57 -12.40 0.76
CA LEU A 199 -5.60 -11.88 1.65
C LEU A 199 -5.67 -12.65 2.97
N ARG A 200 -5.66 -14.00 2.91
CA ARG A 200 -5.65 -14.86 4.10
C ARG A 200 -4.38 -14.69 4.93
N LEU A 201 -3.24 -14.62 4.26
CA LEU A 201 -1.94 -14.40 4.91
C LEU A 201 -1.91 -13.05 5.65
N TYR A 202 -2.37 -11.97 5.01
CA TYR A 202 -2.46 -10.65 5.63
C TYR A 202 -3.42 -10.61 6.81
N LYS A 203 -4.60 -11.26 6.69
CA LYS A 203 -5.53 -11.43 7.81
C LYS A 203 -4.81 -12.03 9.01
N SER A 204 -4.14 -13.16 8.83
CA SER A 204 -3.41 -13.84 9.91
C SER A 204 -2.31 -12.96 10.53
N VAL A 205 -1.62 -12.14 9.72
CA VAL A 205 -0.62 -11.19 10.23
C VAL A 205 -1.28 -10.08 11.05
N PHE A 206 -2.38 -9.49 10.58
CA PHE A 206 -3.03 -8.36 11.25
C PHE A 206 -3.74 -8.79 12.55
N GLU A 207 -4.27 -10.00 12.62
CA GLU A 207 -4.89 -10.56 13.84
C GLU A 207 -3.91 -10.66 15.01
N THR A 208 -2.59 -10.64 14.75
CA THR A 208 -1.57 -10.59 15.82
C THR A 208 -1.41 -9.19 16.44
N SER A 209 -1.95 -8.14 15.81
CA SER A 209 -1.76 -6.74 16.21
C SER A 209 -2.99 -6.22 16.95
N LYS A 210 -2.90 -6.05 18.29
CA LYS A 210 -4.02 -5.53 19.09
C LYS A 210 -4.26 -4.04 18.80
N GLY A 211 -5.54 -3.66 18.66
CA GLY A 211 -5.96 -2.26 18.48
C GLY A 211 -5.70 -1.71 17.07
N PHE A 212 -5.14 -2.50 16.17
CA PHE A 212 -4.93 -2.11 14.79
C PHE A 212 -6.21 -2.33 13.98
N LYS A 213 -6.69 -1.30 13.29
CA LYS A 213 -7.88 -1.37 12.44
C LYS A 213 -7.47 -1.56 10.99
N TYR A 214 -8.07 -2.52 10.32
CA TYR A 214 -7.70 -2.80 8.94
C TYR A 214 -8.90 -3.20 8.07
N SER A 215 -8.74 -2.91 6.79
CA SER A 215 -9.49 -3.57 5.71
C SER A 215 -8.51 -4.10 4.67
N ILE A 216 -8.65 -5.38 4.32
CA ILE A 216 -7.91 -6.03 3.25
C ILE A 216 -8.87 -6.20 2.10
N VAL A 217 -8.53 -5.71 0.91
CA VAL A 217 -9.38 -5.80 -0.28
C VAL A 217 -8.70 -6.58 -1.40
N HIS A 218 -9.50 -7.38 -2.09
CA HIS A 218 -9.14 -8.09 -3.31
C HIS A 218 -10.34 -8.13 -4.24
N SER A 219 -10.24 -7.55 -5.43
CA SER A 219 -11.26 -7.73 -6.46
C SER A 219 -11.13 -9.12 -7.08
N LEU A 220 -12.26 -9.83 -7.22
CA LEU A 220 -12.26 -11.24 -7.63
C LEU A 220 -11.75 -11.47 -9.05
N ASP A 221 -11.65 -10.42 -9.84
CA ASP A 221 -11.05 -10.41 -11.18
C ASP A 221 -9.56 -9.98 -11.17
N GLY A 222 -8.93 -9.94 -10.00
CA GLY A 222 -7.49 -9.92 -9.80
C GLY A 222 -6.86 -8.56 -9.52
N TYR A 223 -7.64 -7.49 -9.24
CA TYR A 223 -7.08 -6.20 -8.83
C TYR A 223 -6.82 -6.16 -7.32
N ASP A 224 -5.78 -5.43 -6.93
CA ASP A 224 -5.45 -5.15 -5.53
C ASP A 224 -6.15 -3.88 -4.97
N GLU A 225 -7.35 -3.58 -5.48
CA GLU A 225 -8.20 -2.44 -5.09
C GLU A 225 -9.67 -2.74 -5.43
N ILE A 226 -10.62 -1.92 -5.00
CA ILE A 226 -11.99 -1.98 -5.50
C ILE A 226 -11.99 -1.43 -6.92
N SER A 227 -12.00 -2.32 -7.89
CA SER A 227 -11.91 -1.97 -9.32
C SER A 227 -13.25 -1.56 -9.94
N LEU A 228 -14.37 -1.98 -9.34
CA LEU A 228 -15.73 -1.93 -9.89
C LEU A 228 -15.89 -2.67 -11.23
N THR A 229 -14.87 -3.40 -11.68
CA THR A 229 -14.96 -4.30 -12.85
C THR A 229 -15.60 -5.64 -12.49
N GLY A 230 -15.72 -5.92 -11.22
CA GLY A 230 -16.32 -7.10 -10.62
C GLY A 230 -16.61 -6.89 -9.14
N ASP A 231 -16.99 -7.98 -8.47
CA ASP A 231 -17.18 -7.99 -7.03
C ASP A 231 -15.81 -8.01 -6.31
N SER A 232 -15.74 -7.38 -5.14
CA SER A 232 -14.54 -7.33 -4.32
C SER A 232 -14.74 -8.00 -2.97
N LYS A 233 -13.83 -8.90 -2.60
CA LYS A 233 -13.76 -9.47 -1.25
C LYS A 233 -13.06 -8.48 -0.32
N VAL A 234 -13.71 -8.15 0.79
CA VAL A 234 -13.14 -7.32 1.85
C VAL A 234 -13.14 -8.11 3.16
N VAL A 235 -12.01 -8.06 3.86
CA VAL A 235 -11.84 -8.62 5.20
C VAL A 235 -11.36 -7.51 6.13
N SER A 236 -12.06 -7.33 7.23
CA SER A 236 -11.73 -6.36 8.28
C SER A 236 -11.63 -7.05 9.64
N ASN A 237 -11.36 -6.30 10.70
CA ASN A 237 -11.26 -6.82 12.07
C ASN A 237 -12.46 -7.70 12.47
N ASN A 238 -13.67 -7.31 12.08
CA ASN A 238 -14.89 -7.93 12.56
C ASN A 238 -15.74 -8.59 11.47
N ASN A 239 -15.45 -8.31 10.20
CA ASN A 239 -16.34 -8.67 9.09
C ASN A 239 -15.58 -9.20 7.88
N GLU A 240 -16.24 -10.11 7.17
CA GLU A 240 -15.91 -10.49 5.81
C GLU A 240 -17.09 -10.16 4.91
N LEU A 241 -16.85 -9.33 3.90
CA LEU A 241 -17.90 -8.81 3.02
C LEU A 241 -17.56 -9.11 1.56
N LEU A 242 -18.58 -9.27 0.75
CA LEU A 242 -18.50 -9.20 -0.70
C LEU A 242 -19.15 -7.89 -1.13
N ILE A 243 -18.31 -6.93 -1.48
CA ILE A 243 -18.73 -5.61 -1.96
C ILE A 243 -18.97 -5.69 -3.47
N LYS A 244 -20.06 -5.08 -3.90
CA LYS A 244 -20.49 -5.05 -5.31
C LYS A 244 -20.49 -3.62 -5.85
N PRO A 245 -20.31 -3.41 -7.17
CA PRO A 245 -20.40 -2.08 -7.76
C PRO A 245 -21.67 -1.31 -7.39
N LYS A 246 -22.82 -1.99 -7.31
CA LYS A 246 -24.10 -1.39 -6.90
C LYS A 246 -24.12 -0.78 -5.49
N ASP A 247 -23.24 -1.24 -4.60
CA ASP A 247 -23.15 -0.72 -3.23
C ASP A 247 -22.53 0.71 -3.19
N PHE A 248 -22.01 1.16 -4.35
CA PHE A 248 -21.50 2.52 -4.60
C PHE A 248 -22.27 3.26 -5.71
N ASP A 249 -23.54 2.93 -5.92
CA ASP A 249 -24.36 3.49 -7.00
C ASP A 249 -23.72 3.36 -8.40
N SER A 250 -22.86 2.35 -8.58
CA SER A 250 -22.16 2.10 -9.83
C SER A 250 -22.60 0.81 -10.50
N LYS A 251 -22.39 0.73 -11.81
CA LYS A 251 -22.51 -0.51 -12.58
C LYS A 251 -21.15 -1.18 -12.69
N ILE A 252 -21.14 -2.45 -13.10
CA ILE A 252 -19.91 -3.11 -13.54
C ILE A 252 -19.34 -2.31 -14.71
N ILE A 253 -18.06 -1.91 -14.58
CA ILE A 253 -17.34 -1.13 -15.59
C ILE A 253 -16.37 -2.03 -16.35
N SER A 254 -15.96 -1.64 -17.55
CA SER A 254 -14.95 -2.38 -18.29
C SER A 254 -13.52 -1.98 -17.84
N PRO A 255 -12.53 -2.90 -17.88
CA PRO A 255 -11.15 -2.65 -17.45
C PRO A 255 -10.49 -1.44 -18.13
N GLU A 256 -10.83 -1.15 -19.39
CA GLU A 256 -10.27 -0.02 -20.14
C GLU A 256 -10.62 1.34 -19.52
N LYS A 257 -11.71 1.42 -18.75
CA LYS A 257 -12.16 2.64 -18.08
C LYS A 257 -11.28 3.05 -16.92
N ILE A 258 -10.51 2.11 -16.37
CA ILE A 258 -9.59 2.35 -15.25
C ILE A 258 -8.13 2.22 -15.66
N PHE A 259 -7.84 2.20 -16.95
CA PHE A 259 -6.48 2.15 -17.48
C PHE A 259 -5.69 3.41 -17.09
N GLY A 260 -4.45 3.22 -16.61
CA GLY A 260 -3.60 4.27 -16.03
C GLY A 260 -2.75 5.06 -17.03
N GLY A 261 -2.83 4.73 -18.31
CA GLY A 261 -1.95 5.32 -19.33
C GLY A 261 -0.63 4.57 -19.47
N ASN A 262 0.18 4.99 -20.43
CA ASN A 262 1.48 4.38 -20.76
C ASN A 262 2.66 5.23 -20.31
N THR A 263 2.41 6.46 -19.84
CA THR A 263 3.45 7.39 -19.39
C THR A 263 3.05 8.07 -18.08
N ILE A 264 4.02 8.63 -17.37
CA ILE A 264 3.79 9.37 -16.13
C ILE A 264 2.89 10.60 -16.40
N GLU A 265 3.05 11.27 -17.53
CA GLU A 265 2.25 12.44 -17.92
C GLU A 265 0.77 12.08 -18.10
N GLN A 266 0.49 10.92 -18.72
CA GLN A 266 -0.88 10.43 -18.88
C GLN A 266 -1.50 10.09 -17.52
N ALA A 267 -0.77 9.40 -16.65
CA ALA A 267 -1.21 9.11 -15.29
C ALA A 267 -1.45 10.39 -14.48
N ALA A 268 -0.56 11.39 -14.59
CA ALA A 268 -0.70 12.69 -13.96
C ALA A 268 -1.91 13.47 -14.49
N SER A 269 -2.20 13.40 -15.78
CA SER A 269 -3.40 14.01 -16.35
C SER A 269 -4.68 13.42 -15.76
N ILE A 270 -4.78 12.08 -15.71
CA ILE A 270 -5.93 11.39 -15.09
C ILE A 270 -6.06 11.81 -13.61
N PHE A 271 -4.94 11.86 -12.90
CA PHE A 271 -4.89 12.25 -11.49
C PHE A 271 -5.48 13.66 -11.26
N LEU A 272 -5.04 14.64 -12.05
CA LEU A 272 -5.56 16.01 -11.98
C LEU A 272 -7.02 16.10 -12.43
N ASP A 273 -7.44 15.34 -13.42
CA ASP A 273 -8.81 15.34 -13.91
C ASP A 273 -9.78 14.81 -12.84
N VAL A 274 -9.40 13.79 -12.07
CA VAL A 274 -10.20 13.31 -10.93
C VAL A 274 -10.32 14.42 -9.87
N LEU A 275 -9.21 15.00 -9.42
CA LEU A 275 -9.24 16.04 -8.38
C LEU A 275 -9.97 17.33 -8.81
N ASN A 276 -9.98 17.64 -10.11
CA ASN A 276 -10.65 18.80 -10.67
C ASN A 276 -12.07 18.50 -11.17
N LEU A 277 -12.61 17.30 -10.94
CA LEU A 277 -13.97 16.87 -11.36
C LEU A 277 -14.16 16.89 -12.89
N ARG A 278 -13.10 16.58 -13.64
CA ARG A 278 -13.11 16.50 -15.11
C ARG A 278 -12.90 15.07 -15.63
N SER A 279 -12.71 14.11 -14.74
CA SER A 279 -12.55 12.69 -15.07
C SER A 279 -13.86 12.06 -15.53
N THR A 280 -13.77 10.84 -16.06
CA THR A 280 -14.95 10.05 -16.35
C THR A 280 -15.68 9.66 -15.05
N LYS A 281 -16.98 9.33 -15.18
CA LYS A 281 -17.76 8.85 -14.04
C LYS A 281 -17.12 7.59 -13.44
N GLU A 282 -16.65 6.67 -14.27
CA GLU A 282 -16.05 5.41 -13.87
C GLU A 282 -14.78 5.62 -13.04
N GLN A 283 -13.90 6.54 -13.45
CA GLN A 283 -12.70 6.89 -12.70
C GLN A 283 -13.05 7.50 -11.34
N THR A 284 -14.03 8.40 -11.33
CA THR A 284 -14.53 9.01 -10.09
C THR A 284 -15.11 7.96 -9.15
N ASP A 285 -16.00 7.07 -9.65
CA ASP A 285 -16.65 6.06 -8.83
C ASP A 285 -15.64 5.11 -8.18
N VAL A 286 -14.60 4.67 -8.91
CA VAL A 286 -13.55 3.80 -8.37
C VAL A 286 -12.76 4.48 -7.26
N VAL A 287 -12.40 5.75 -7.42
CA VAL A 287 -11.71 6.52 -6.37
C VAL A 287 -12.61 6.67 -5.14
N LEU A 288 -13.89 6.99 -5.33
CA LEU A 288 -14.84 7.15 -4.24
C LEU A 288 -15.07 5.84 -3.48
N ALA A 289 -15.16 4.70 -4.18
CA ALA A 289 -15.33 3.38 -3.56
C ALA A 289 -14.14 3.01 -2.65
N ASN A 290 -12.92 3.20 -3.13
CA ASN A 290 -11.71 2.94 -2.34
C ASN A 290 -11.54 3.92 -1.18
N SER A 291 -11.89 5.21 -1.39
CA SER A 291 -11.89 6.21 -0.33
C SER A 291 -12.93 5.91 0.74
N ALA A 292 -14.13 5.46 0.35
CA ALA A 292 -15.18 5.07 1.29
C ALA A 292 -14.72 3.91 2.18
N LEU A 293 -14.05 2.90 1.60
CA LEU A 293 -13.53 1.80 2.40
C LEU A 293 -12.44 2.26 3.39
N ALA A 294 -11.56 3.18 2.97
CA ALA A 294 -10.55 3.76 3.87
C ALA A 294 -11.18 4.57 5.00
N ILE A 295 -12.18 5.42 4.70
CA ILE A 295 -12.90 6.22 5.67
C ILE A 295 -13.68 5.33 6.64
N SER A 296 -14.36 4.29 6.12
CA SER A 296 -15.07 3.29 6.93
C SER A 296 -14.11 2.59 7.90
N THR A 297 -12.92 2.22 7.44
CA THR A 297 -11.89 1.57 8.28
C THR A 297 -11.41 2.49 9.40
N ALA A 298 -11.08 3.75 9.07
CA ALA A 298 -10.52 4.69 10.05
C ALA A 298 -11.55 5.16 11.09
N LYS A 299 -12.80 5.39 10.66
CA LYS A 299 -13.87 5.92 11.52
C LYS A 299 -14.76 4.85 12.13
N GLU A 300 -14.65 3.59 11.70
CA GLU A 300 -15.54 2.47 12.11
C GLU A 300 -17.03 2.77 11.84
N ILE A 301 -17.33 3.42 10.73
CA ILE A 301 -18.68 3.74 10.25
C ILE A 301 -19.11 2.86 9.08
N GLY A 302 -20.42 2.84 8.80
CA GLY A 302 -20.96 2.10 7.65
C GLY A 302 -20.42 2.60 6.31
N ILE A 303 -20.30 1.68 5.33
CA ILE A 303 -19.74 1.99 4.00
C ILE A 303 -20.55 3.08 3.26
N SER A 304 -21.87 3.12 3.44
CA SER A 304 -22.72 4.15 2.82
C SER A 304 -22.42 5.54 3.36
N GLU A 305 -22.33 5.70 4.68
CA GLU A 305 -21.97 6.96 5.32
C GLU A 305 -20.55 7.39 4.92
N ALA A 306 -19.60 6.45 4.89
CA ALA A 306 -18.24 6.70 4.45
C ALA A 306 -18.18 7.14 2.96
N PHE A 307 -19.05 6.59 2.12
CA PHE A 307 -19.16 6.97 0.71
C PHE A 307 -19.67 8.40 0.54
N ASP A 308 -20.63 8.83 1.37
CA ASP A 308 -21.11 10.23 1.37
C ASP A 308 -19.99 11.20 1.81
N LEU A 309 -19.19 10.83 2.81
CA LEU A 309 -18.02 11.61 3.22
C LEU A 309 -16.94 11.69 2.11
N ALA A 310 -16.71 10.59 1.39
CA ALA A 310 -15.81 10.59 0.24
C ALA A 310 -16.31 11.50 -0.88
N LYS A 311 -17.61 11.42 -1.20
CA LYS A 311 -18.27 12.34 -2.17
C LYS A 311 -18.13 13.80 -1.75
N ASP A 312 -18.43 14.12 -0.49
CA ASP A 312 -18.28 15.49 0.02
C ASP A 312 -16.84 15.98 -0.12
N SER A 313 -15.86 15.16 0.29
CA SER A 313 -14.43 15.51 0.18
C SER A 313 -14.01 15.85 -1.25
N LEU A 314 -14.45 15.05 -2.23
CA LEU A 314 -14.08 15.25 -3.63
C LEU A 314 -14.85 16.42 -4.27
N LEU A 315 -16.20 16.42 -4.14
CA LEU A 315 -17.06 17.40 -4.80
C LEU A 315 -16.90 18.81 -4.22
N SER A 316 -16.65 18.95 -2.91
CA SER A 316 -16.35 20.24 -2.28
C SER A 316 -14.89 20.69 -2.46
N LYS A 317 -14.08 19.93 -3.24
CA LYS A 317 -12.65 20.17 -3.52
C LYS A 317 -11.74 20.16 -2.29
N LYS A 318 -12.15 19.53 -1.18
CA LYS A 318 -11.29 19.35 0.00
C LYS A 318 -10.09 18.45 -0.33
N ALA A 319 -10.31 17.38 -1.12
CA ALA A 319 -9.23 16.53 -1.64
C ALA A 319 -8.22 17.33 -2.49
N LEU A 320 -8.69 18.18 -3.39
CA LEU A 320 -7.84 19.06 -4.19
C LEU A 320 -7.08 20.07 -3.31
N LYS A 321 -7.73 20.62 -2.27
CA LYS A 321 -7.07 21.52 -1.31
C LYS A 321 -5.94 20.81 -0.58
N SER A 322 -6.16 19.58 -0.08
CA SER A 322 -5.13 18.76 0.56
C SER A 322 -3.93 18.56 -0.38
N PHE A 323 -4.18 18.17 -1.63
CA PHE A 323 -3.16 17.99 -2.66
C PHE A 323 -2.35 19.29 -2.93
N ASN A 324 -3.02 20.41 -3.16
CA ASN A 324 -2.36 21.69 -3.43
C ASN A 324 -1.53 22.15 -2.22
N THR A 325 -2.05 21.98 -1.00
CA THR A 325 -1.31 22.30 0.23
C THR A 325 -0.04 21.48 0.35
N LEU A 326 -0.08 20.18 0.02
CA LEU A 326 1.12 19.33 0.04
C LEU A 326 2.16 19.77 -1.00
N ILE A 327 1.73 20.19 -2.20
CA ILE A 327 2.63 20.76 -3.21
C ILE A 327 3.26 22.08 -2.72
N GLU A 328 2.46 22.95 -2.10
CA GLU A 328 2.97 24.22 -1.56
C GLU A 328 4.01 24.02 -0.46
N LEU A 329 3.81 23.04 0.41
CA LEU A 329 4.77 22.67 1.44
C LEU A 329 6.07 22.07 0.87
N SER A 330 6.03 21.56 -0.35
CA SER A 330 7.17 20.91 -1.03
C SER A 330 8.08 21.91 -1.75
N LYS A 331 7.64 23.16 -1.90
CA LYS A 331 8.45 24.25 -2.48
C LYS A 331 9.42 24.82 -1.46
#